data_8c32a7175556914fe9b05e1d55eb6518
#
_entry.id   8c32a7175556914fe9b05e1d55eb6518
#
_cell.length_a   1.000
_cell.length_b   1.000
_cell.length_c   1.000
_cell.angle_alpha   90.00
_cell.angle_beta   90.00
_cell.angle_gamma   90.00
#
_symmetry.space_group_name_H-M   'P 1'
#
loop_
_entity.id
_entity.type
_entity.pdbx_description
1 polymer ?
#
loop_
_entity_poly.entity_id
_entity_poly.type
_entity_poly.pdbx_seq_one_letter_code
_entity_poly.pdbx_strand_id
1 'polypeptide(L)'
;MKRRPSQKLAFRVSLISDTHINEAEDFSASPYPANAEANPRARYIFDQIKQSDSKFCIHLGDMVNPVPELPSYDAAAKNFHSIASRLTIPLHLMPGNHDIGDKPVTWMPAGMVNKEHIDLYRDHFGQDFFSFDYEDCHFVIINSPLINSGDPREVKQAKWLEADLKENRSKRIFLFSHYPLYVSNPKEPESYDNIDEPGRSWLINLIETYK
;
A
#
# COMPACT_ATOMS: atom_id res chain seq x y z
N MET A 1 -12.59 -30.57 27.27
CA MET A 1 -12.08 -29.63 26.29
C MET A 1 -12.22 -30.24 24.88
N LYS A 2 -13.13 -29.77 24.05
CA LYS A 2 -13.21 -30.21 22.64
C LYS A 2 -12.04 -29.58 21.89
N ARG A 3 -11.10 -30.40 21.37
CA ARG A 3 -10.03 -29.91 20.46
C ARG A 3 -10.71 -29.25 19.26
N ARG A 4 -10.42 -27.95 19.00
CA ARG A 4 -10.78 -27.33 17.72
C ARG A 4 -10.16 -28.19 16.61
N PRO A 5 -10.92 -28.52 15.54
CA PRO A 5 -10.33 -29.23 14.40
C PRO A 5 -9.14 -28.40 13.90
N SER A 6 -8.03 -29.07 13.56
CA SER A 6 -6.87 -28.40 12.97
C SER A 6 -7.33 -27.74 11.67
N GLN A 7 -7.37 -26.41 11.65
CA GLN A 7 -7.65 -25.69 10.43
C GLN A 7 -6.50 -25.97 9.47
N LYS A 8 -6.81 -26.58 8.33
CA LYS A 8 -5.85 -26.78 7.25
C LYS A 8 -5.47 -25.40 6.72
N LEU A 9 -4.18 -25.11 6.59
CA LEU A 9 -3.70 -23.91 5.93
C LEU A 9 -4.21 -23.92 4.47
N ALA A 10 -4.98 -22.90 4.08
CA ALA A 10 -5.52 -22.82 2.73
C ALA A 10 -4.42 -22.40 1.72
N PHE A 11 -3.75 -21.28 2.00
CA PHE A 11 -2.62 -20.76 1.21
C PHE A 11 -1.82 -19.76 2.06
N ARG A 12 -0.67 -19.33 1.52
CA ARG A 12 0.20 -18.31 2.13
C ARG A 12 0.35 -17.12 1.18
N VAL A 13 0.38 -15.93 1.76
CA VAL A 13 0.60 -14.64 1.07
C VAL A 13 1.76 -13.94 1.76
N SER A 14 2.63 -13.31 0.99
CA SER A 14 3.65 -12.41 1.53
C SER A 14 3.14 -10.98 1.55
N LEU A 15 3.34 -10.28 2.65
CA LEU A 15 3.09 -8.86 2.78
C LEU A 15 4.43 -8.17 3.07
N ILE A 16 4.73 -7.11 2.35
CA ILE A 16 5.91 -6.25 2.57
C ILE A 16 5.47 -4.80 2.50
N SER A 17 6.24 -3.91 3.13
CA SER A 17 5.98 -2.48 3.18
C SER A 17 7.29 -1.72 3.23
N ASP A 18 7.26 -0.45 2.83
CA ASP A 18 8.32 0.53 3.13
C ASP A 18 9.71 0.08 2.67
N THR A 19 9.82 -0.40 1.43
CA THR A 19 11.11 -0.79 0.86
C THR A 19 12.00 0.41 0.55
N HIS A 20 11.42 1.59 0.34
CA HIS A 20 12.11 2.87 0.13
C HIS A 20 13.33 2.75 -0.80
N ILE A 21 13.13 2.10 -1.96
CA ILE A 21 14.21 1.86 -2.91
C ILE A 21 14.77 3.19 -3.43
N ASN A 22 16.08 3.30 -3.40
CA ASN A 22 16.81 4.49 -3.83
C ASN A 22 17.00 4.53 -5.36
N GLU A 23 17.28 5.73 -5.86
CA GLU A 23 17.61 6.01 -7.25
C GLU A 23 18.96 5.44 -7.70
N ALA A 24 19.87 5.15 -6.76
CA ALA A 24 21.19 4.56 -7.01
C ALA A 24 21.55 3.54 -5.93
N GLU A 25 22.53 2.69 -6.23
CA GLU A 25 22.95 1.60 -5.32
C GLU A 25 23.63 2.10 -4.05
N ASP A 26 24.49 3.09 -4.18
CA ASP A 26 25.34 3.58 -3.10
C ASP A 26 24.95 4.99 -2.62
N PHE A 27 23.73 5.42 -2.94
CA PHE A 27 23.27 6.77 -2.63
C PHE A 27 21.80 6.77 -2.20
N SER A 28 21.53 7.55 -1.16
CA SER A 28 20.17 7.90 -0.74
C SER A 28 20.12 9.40 -0.43
N ALA A 29 19.16 10.08 -1.01
CA ALA A 29 18.84 11.48 -0.68
C ALA A 29 18.15 11.61 0.70
N SER A 30 17.80 10.50 1.34
CA SER A 30 17.15 10.48 2.65
C SER A 30 18.09 11.03 3.74
N PRO A 31 17.55 11.82 4.69
CA PRO A 31 18.31 12.25 5.87
C PRO A 31 18.62 11.10 6.85
N TYR A 32 18.03 9.93 6.64
CA TYR A 32 18.22 8.77 7.51
C TYR A 32 19.30 7.84 6.94
N PRO A 33 20.46 7.68 7.61
CA PRO A 33 21.58 6.87 7.09
C PRO A 33 21.19 5.41 6.78
N ALA A 34 20.20 4.86 7.48
CA ALA A 34 19.73 3.50 7.27
C ALA A 34 19.11 3.28 5.87
N ASN A 35 18.63 4.35 5.20
CA ASN A 35 18.03 4.26 3.87
C ASN A 35 19.08 4.01 2.77
N ALA A 36 20.39 4.25 3.02
CA ALA A 36 21.42 3.82 2.10
C ALA A 36 21.43 2.31 1.83
N GLU A 37 20.94 1.52 2.80
CA GLU A 37 20.86 0.06 2.70
C GLU A 37 19.50 -0.45 2.14
N ALA A 38 18.63 0.43 1.66
CA ALA A 38 17.29 0.06 1.20
C ALA A 38 17.33 -0.95 0.03
N ASN A 39 18.12 -0.67 -1.01
CA ASN A 39 18.22 -1.54 -2.18
C ASN A 39 18.73 -2.96 -1.85
N PRO A 40 19.84 -3.15 -1.11
CA PRO A 40 20.29 -4.50 -0.73
C PRO A 40 19.29 -5.20 0.20
N ARG A 41 18.62 -4.49 1.13
CA ARG A 41 17.56 -5.07 1.98
C ARG A 41 16.37 -5.53 1.16
N ALA A 42 15.92 -4.72 0.19
CA ALA A 42 14.82 -5.11 -0.69
C ALA A 42 15.17 -6.36 -1.51
N ARG A 43 16.37 -6.44 -2.09
CA ARG A 43 16.84 -7.66 -2.78
C ARG A 43 16.79 -8.89 -1.88
N TYR A 44 17.29 -8.75 -0.66
CA TYR A 44 17.26 -9.85 0.30
C TYR A 44 15.83 -10.32 0.59
N ILE A 45 14.91 -9.39 0.87
CA ILE A 45 13.50 -9.73 1.16
C ILE A 45 12.81 -10.38 -0.04
N PHE A 46 12.99 -9.86 -1.25
CA PHE A 46 12.41 -10.47 -2.43
C PHE A 46 12.97 -11.88 -2.71
N ASP A 47 14.25 -12.12 -2.42
CA ASP A 47 14.82 -13.46 -2.51
C ASP A 47 14.25 -14.42 -1.45
N GLN A 48 13.94 -13.95 -0.23
CA GLN A 48 13.25 -14.76 0.79
C GLN A 48 11.82 -15.08 0.36
N ILE A 49 11.08 -14.12 -0.20
CA ILE A 49 9.73 -14.33 -0.70
C ILE A 49 9.75 -15.33 -1.85
N LYS A 50 10.68 -15.21 -2.80
CA LYS A 50 10.87 -16.16 -3.90
C LYS A 50 11.08 -17.60 -3.44
N GLN A 51 11.74 -17.79 -2.29
CA GLN A 51 11.99 -19.11 -1.71
C GLN A 51 10.82 -19.63 -0.86
N SER A 52 9.84 -18.78 -0.57
CA SER A 52 8.66 -19.16 0.19
C SER A 52 7.64 -19.92 -0.65
N ASP A 53 6.62 -20.49 0.00
CA ASP A 53 5.45 -21.11 -0.64
C ASP A 53 4.28 -20.12 -0.86
N SER A 54 4.55 -18.81 -0.81
CA SER A 54 3.56 -17.76 -1.04
C SER A 54 3.01 -17.81 -2.45
N LYS A 55 1.70 -17.60 -2.57
CA LYS A 55 0.99 -17.63 -3.85
C LYS A 55 1.09 -16.32 -4.60
N PHE A 56 1.19 -15.24 -3.87
CA PHE A 56 1.44 -13.89 -4.35
C PHE A 56 2.04 -13.03 -3.23
N CYS A 57 2.50 -11.84 -3.60
CA CYS A 57 2.99 -10.82 -2.67
C CYS A 57 2.16 -9.55 -2.84
N ILE A 58 1.86 -8.86 -1.74
CA ILE A 58 1.30 -7.50 -1.74
C ILE A 58 2.34 -6.57 -1.12
N HIS A 59 2.70 -5.51 -1.84
CA HIS A 59 3.50 -4.41 -1.31
C HIS A 59 2.57 -3.30 -0.82
N LEU A 60 2.69 -2.96 0.48
CA LEU A 60 1.76 -2.08 1.18
C LEU A 60 2.12 -0.58 1.10
N GLY A 61 2.88 -0.21 0.07
CA GLY A 61 3.25 1.19 -0.19
C GLY A 61 4.66 1.55 0.27
N ASP A 62 5.07 2.76 -0.10
CA ASP A 62 6.42 3.29 0.08
C ASP A 62 7.48 2.39 -0.58
N MET A 63 7.24 2.15 -1.88
CA MET A 63 8.13 1.35 -2.72
C MET A 63 9.45 2.04 -2.98
N VAL A 64 9.39 3.36 -3.19
CA VAL A 64 10.57 4.19 -3.52
C VAL A 64 10.81 5.24 -2.44
N ASN A 65 12.09 5.64 -2.30
CA ASN A 65 12.49 6.65 -1.32
C ASN A 65 12.25 8.09 -1.80
N PRO A 66 12.55 8.47 -3.05
CA PRO A 66 12.20 9.80 -3.56
C PRO A 66 10.69 9.99 -3.65
N VAL A 67 10.22 11.18 -3.26
CA VAL A 67 8.82 11.59 -3.45
C VAL A 67 8.56 12.03 -4.89
N PRO A 68 7.30 12.05 -5.37
CA PRO A 68 6.97 12.31 -6.79
C PRO A 68 7.50 13.62 -7.37
N GLU A 69 7.72 14.64 -6.54
CA GLU A 69 8.25 15.94 -6.97
C GLU A 69 9.73 15.93 -7.31
N LEU A 70 10.47 14.88 -6.90
CA LEU A 70 11.91 14.81 -7.10
C LEU A 70 12.25 14.21 -8.46
N PRO A 71 13.22 14.76 -9.19
CA PRO A 71 13.62 14.24 -10.50
C PRO A 71 14.22 12.82 -10.43
N SER A 72 14.61 12.36 -9.26
CA SER A 72 15.13 11.01 -9.02
C SER A 72 14.03 9.93 -8.89
N TYR A 73 12.74 10.31 -8.83
CA TYR A 73 11.64 9.37 -8.69
C TYR A 73 11.61 8.30 -9.78
N ASP A 74 11.75 8.70 -11.05
CA ASP A 74 11.79 7.78 -12.20
C ASP A 74 12.93 6.75 -12.10
N ALA A 75 14.10 7.19 -11.63
CA ALA A 75 15.25 6.30 -11.46
C ALA A 75 14.99 5.27 -10.35
N ALA A 76 14.41 5.71 -9.23
CA ALA A 76 14.05 4.83 -8.12
C ALA A 76 12.95 3.83 -8.53
N ALA A 77 11.93 4.26 -9.29
CA ALA A 77 10.89 3.38 -9.82
C ALA A 77 11.48 2.30 -10.74
N LYS A 78 12.43 2.65 -11.62
CA LYS A 78 13.14 1.67 -12.46
C LYS A 78 13.94 0.68 -11.63
N ASN A 79 14.61 1.15 -10.58
CA ASN A 79 15.34 0.27 -9.66
C ASN A 79 14.40 -0.66 -8.91
N PHE A 80 13.23 -0.16 -8.47
CA PHE A 80 12.20 -1.00 -7.85
C PHE A 80 11.82 -2.15 -8.79
N HIS A 81 11.47 -1.87 -10.04
CA HIS A 81 11.10 -2.92 -11.00
C HIS A 81 12.23 -3.89 -11.27
N SER A 82 13.48 -3.41 -11.37
CA SER A 82 14.66 -4.26 -11.52
C SER A 82 14.81 -5.23 -10.35
N ILE A 83 14.65 -4.74 -9.12
CA ILE A 83 14.74 -5.56 -7.91
C ILE A 83 13.53 -6.50 -7.79
N ALA A 84 12.31 -6.00 -8.02
CA ALA A 84 11.07 -6.78 -7.94
C ALA A 84 10.99 -7.90 -8.99
N SER A 85 11.67 -7.75 -10.15
CA SER A 85 11.73 -8.80 -11.19
C SER A 85 12.35 -10.12 -10.71
N ARG A 86 12.95 -10.13 -9.52
CA ARG A 86 13.43 -11.34 -8.85
C ARG A 86 12.30 -12.28 -8.42
N LEU A 87 11.10 -11.73 -8.20
CA LEU A 87 9.91 -12.54 -7.86
C LEU A 87 9.41 -13.31 -9.07
N THR A 88 8.97 -14.54 -8.81
CA THR A 88 8.36 -15.44 -9.81
C THR A 88 6.87 -15.64 -9.55
N ILE A 89 6.33 -15.00 -8.53
CA ILE A 89 4.91 -14.98 -8.15
C ILE A 89 4.31 -13.60 -8.44
N PRO A 90 2.98 -13.48 -8.58
CA PRO A 90 2.34 -12.17 -8.74
C PRO A 90 2.71 -11.20 -7.62
N LEU A 91 2.98 -9.95 -7.99
CA LEU A 91 3.23 -8.84 -7.07
C LEU A 91 2.14 -7.78 -7.29
N HIS A 92 1.35 -7.53 -6.27
CA HIS A 92 0.33 -6.49 -6.23
C HIS A 92 0.88 -5.28 -5.49
N LEU A 93 0.77 -4.10 -6.10
CA LEU A 93 1.35 -2.86 -5.57
C LEU A 93 0.24 -1.95 -5.06
N MET A 94 0.49 -1.32 -3.92
CA MET A 94 -0.38 -0.31 -3.30
C MET A 94 0.44 0.96 -3.10
N PRO A 95 -0.11 2.16 -3.34
CA PRO A 95 0.62 3.39 -3.09
C PRO A 95 0.75 3.70 -1.61
N GLY A 96 1.95 4.12 -1.20
CA GLY A 96 2.21 4.87 0.02
C GLY A 96 2.42 6.35 -0.28
N ASN A 97 2.72 7.14 0.73
CA ASN A 97 2.89 8.58 0.55
C ASN A 97 4.16 8.96 -0.23
N HIS A 98 5.23 8.19 -0.15
CA HIS A 98 6.40 8.39 -1.01
C HIS A 98 6.12 8.07 -2.47
N ASP A 99 5.14 7.23 -2.75
CA ASP A 99 4.84 6.81 -4.13
C ASP A 99 3.89 7.76 -4.86
N ILE A 100 2.98 8.44 -4.12
CA ILE A 100 1.84 9.16 -4.73
C ILE A 100 1.56 10.55 -4.13
N GLY A 101 2.31 10.94 -3.10
CA GLY A 101 2.10 12.13 -2.30
C GLY A 101 1.37 11.87 -0.98
N ASP A 102 1.50 12.80 -0.07
CA ASP A 102 0.95 12.70 1.28
C ASP A 102 -0.55 13.00 1.36
N LYS A 103 -1.16 12.61 2.46
CA LYS A 103 -2.47 13.10 2.89
C LYS A 103 -2.43 14.62 3.11
N PRO A 104 -3.59 15.33 3.22
CA PRO A 104 -3.62 16.80 3.27
C PRO A 104 -3.10 17.37 4.59
N VAL A 105 -1.79 17.39 4.77
CA VAL A 105 -1.06 18.00 5.89
C VAL A 105 0.14 18.79 5.36
N THR A 106 0.53 19.86 6.07
CA THR A 106 1.55 20.80 5.58
C THR A 106 2.97 20.48 6.05
N TRP A 107 3.16 19.50 6.92
CA TRP A 107 4.43 19.15 7.55
C TRP A 107 4.98 17.79 7.16
N MET A 108 4.38 17.16 6.15
CA MET A 108 4.80 15.87 5.62
C MET A 108 5.97 16.00 4.63
N PRO A 109 6.75 14.92 4.41
CA PRO A 109 7.91 14.96 3.49
C PRO A 109 7.54 15.19 2.03
N ALA A 110 6.42 14.65 1.57
CA ALA A 110 5.92 14.86 0.21
C ALA A 110 4.86 15.97 0.16
N GLY A 111 4.65 16.55 -1.01
CA GLY A 111 3.45 17.35 -1.26
C GLY A 111 2.21 16.48 -1.22
N MET A 112 1.05 17.12 -1.03
CA MET A 112 -0.23 16.43 -1.00
C MET A 112 -0.49 15.68 -2.31
N VAL A 113 -1.11 14.50 -2.20
CA VAL A 113 -1.60 13.73 -3.35
C VAL A 113 -2.41 14.60 -4.31
N ASN A 114 -2.12 14.52 -5.59
CA ASN A 114 -2.75 15.31 -6.64
C ASN A 114 -2.82 14.51 -7.95
N LYS A 115 -3.41 15.12 -8.98
CA LYS A 115 -3.58 14.47 -10.28
C LYS A 115 -2.26 14.02 -10.91
N GLU A 116 -1.27 14.89 -10.89
CA GLU A 116 0.03 14.66 -11.52
C GLU A 116 0.76 13.50 -10.85
N HIS A 117 0.75 13.45 -9.53
CA HIS A 117 1.34 12.36 -8.73
C HIS A 117 0.64 11.03 -8.96
N ILE A 118 -0.71 11.03 -9.04
CA ILE A 118 -1.49 9.81 -9.31
C ILE A 118 -1.21 9.29 -10.71
N ASP A 119 -1.13 10.18 -11.71
CA ASP A 119 -0.84 9.79 -13.08
C ASP A 119 0.60 9.23 -13.17
N LEU A 120 1.58 9.87 -12.54
CA LEU A 120 2.96 9.39 -12.45
C LEU A 120 3.06 8.01 -11.78
N TYR A 121 2.37 7.83 -10.66
CA TYR A 121 2.28 6.53 -10.00
C TYR A 121 1.74 5.46 -10.95
N ARG A 122 0.63 5.77 -11.66
CA ARG A 122 -0.01 4.82 -12.57
C ARG A 122 0.87 4.44 -13.75
N ASP A 123 1.66 5.38 -14.24
CA ASP A 123 2.61 5.14 -15.34
C ASP A 123 3.71 4.17 -14.92
N HIS A 124 4.16 4.23 -13.66
CA HIS A 124 5.20 3.34 -13.15
C HIS A 124 4.66 2.04 -12.55
N PHE A 125 3.59 2.09 -11.76
CA PHE A 125 3.19 0.99 -10.87
C PHE A 125 1.79 0.43 -11.16
N GLY A 126 1.02 1.07 -12.02
CA GLY A 126 -0.31 0.62 -12.41
C GLY A 126 -1.42 1.23 -11.55
N GLN A 127 -2.51 0.49 -11.33
CA GLN A 127 -3.69 1.00 -10.64
C GLN A 127 -3.37 1.35 -9.19
N ASP A 128 -3.86 2.51 -8.72
CA ASP A 128 -3.67 3.01 -7.35
C ASP A 128 -4.71 2.50 -6.36
N PHE A 129 -5.85 1.97 -6.85
CA PHE A 129 -6.81 1.19 -6.08
C PHE A 129 -7.48 0.15 -6.97
N PHE A 130 -7.68 -1.06 -6.45
CA PHE A 130 -8.28 -2.19 -7.16
C PHE A 130 -8.60 -3.34 -6.21
N SER A 131 -9.29 -4.36 -6.70
CA SER A 131 -9.52 -5.61 -5.99
C SER A 131 -9.23 -6.82 -6.89
N PHE A 132 -9.00 -7.96 -6.27
CA PHE A 132 -8.84 -9.23 -6.96
C PHE A 132 -9.26 -10.39 -6.05
N ASP A 133 -9.58 -11.51 -6.67
CA ASP A 133 -9.92 -12.74 -5.95
C ASP A 133 -8.77 -13.74 -5.97
N TYR A 134 -8.62 -14.46 -4.88
CA TYR A 134 -7.80 -15.65 -4.82
C TYR A 134 -8.50 -16.70 -3.95
N GLU A 135 -8.77 -17.88 -4.52
CA GLU A 135 -9.63 -18.89 -3.90
C GLU A 135 -11.01 -18.29 -3.51
N ASP A 136 -11.46 -18.51 -2.29
CA ASP A 136 -12.70 -17.96 -1.73
C ASP A 136 -12.54 -16.60 -1.01
N CYS A 137 -11.39 -15.97 -1.20
CA CYS A 137 -11.05 -14.70 -0.56
C CYS A 137 -11.03 -13.56 -1.59
N HIS A 138 -11.44 -12.38 -1.12
CA HIS A 138 -11.45 -11.13 -1.87
C HIS A 138 -10.44 -10.16 -1.26
N PHE A 139 -9.52 -9.64 -2.08
CA PHE A 139 -8.43 -8.76 -1.67
C PHE A 139 -8.68 -7.37 -2.25
N VAL A 140 -8.76 -6.38 -1.37
CA VAL A 140 -9.10 -4.99 -1.72
C VAL A 140 -7.93 -4.09 -1.36
N ILE A 141 -7.43 -3.34 -2.31
CA ILE A 141 -6.33 -2.40 -2.18
C ILE A 141 -6.87 -1.00 -2.38
N ILE A 142 -6.62 -0.11 -1.42
CA ILE A 142 -7.06 1.29 -1.49
C ILE A 142 -5.89 2.26 -1.46
N ASN A 143 -6.05 3.40 -2.12
CA ASN A 143 -5.16 4.54 -2.03
C ASN A 143 -5.53 5.37 -0.79
N SER A 144 -4.87 5.11 0.34
CA SER A 144 -5.18 5.80 1.59
C SER A 144 -4.73 7.27 1.63
N PRO A 145 -3.60 7.71 1.01
CA PRO A 145 -3.29 9.12 0.84
C PRO A 145 -4.38 9.96 0.19
N LEU A 146 -5.21 9.34 -0.65
CA LEU A 146 -6.30 10.01 -1.36
C LEU A 146 -7.49 10.36 -0.44
N ILE A 147 -7.61 9.71 0.72
CA ILE A 147 -8.73 9.93 1.67
C ILE A 147 -8.58 11.33 2.31
N ASN A 148 -9.66 12.10 2.30
CA ASN A 148 -9.74 13.51 2.74
C ASN A 148 -8.96 14.50 1.85
N SER A 149 -8.47 14.10 0.69
CA SER A 149 -7.69 14.97 -0.20
C SER A 149 -8.55 16.04 -0.90
N GLY A 150 -9.84 15.78 -1.08
CA GLY A 150 -10.73 16.61 -1.88
C GLY A 150 -10.52 16.45 -3.40
N ASP A 151 -9.60 15.59 -3.84
CA ASP A 151 -9.44 15.27 -5.27
C ASP A 151 -10.69 14.52 -5.78
N PRO A 152 -11.18 14.79 -6.99
CA PRO A 152 -12.34 14.07 -7.55
C PRO A 152 -12.22 12.54 -7.58
N ARG A 153 -11.01 12.01 -7.55
CA ARG A 153 -10.75 10.57 -7.53
C ARG A 153 -11.04 9.95 -6.15
N GLU A 154 -11.01 10.73 -5.06
CA GLU A 154 -11.47 10.28 -3.75
C GLU A 154 -12.92 9.81 -3.81
N VAL A 155 -13.80 10.62 -4.40
CA VAL A 155 -15.21 10.25 -4.58
C VAL A 155 -15.37 9.02 -5.48
N LYS A 156 -14.51 8.88 -6.50
CA LYS A 156 -14.51 7.73 -7.39
C LYS A 156 -14.08 6.46 -6.64
N GLN A 157 -13.01 6.54 -5.85
CA GLN A 157 -12.56 5.43 -5.00
C GLN A 157 -13.64 5.03 -3.98
N ALA A 158 -14.25 6.02 -3.30
CA ALA A 158 -15.27 5.76 -2.29
C ALA A 158 -16.48 5.01 -2.88
N LYS A 159 -16.99 5.45 -4.03
CA LYS A 159 -18.12 4.79 -4.72
C LYS A 159 -17.76 3.38 -5.20
N TRP A 160 -16.55 3.23 -5.75
CA TRP A 160 -16.06 1.93 -6.18
C TRP A 160 -15.93 0.97 -4.99
N LEU A 161 -15.30 1.41 -3.90
CA LEU A 161 -15.08 0.58 -2.72
C LEU A 161 -16.41 0.10 -2.10
N GLU A 162 -17.39 0.99 -1.97
CA GLU A 162 -18.71 0.61 -1.47
C GLU A 162 -19.38 -0.44 -2.36
N ALA A 163 -19.34 -0.26 -3.68
CA ALA A 163 -19.93 -1.21 -4.63
C ALA A 163 -19.21 -2.56 -4.58
N ASP A 164 -17.89 -2.55 -4.54
CA ASP A 164 -17.01 -3.73 -4.50
C ASP A 164 -17.25 -4.58 -3.24
N LEU A 165 -17.24 -3.94 -2.05
CA LEU A 165 -17.52 -4.61 -0.78
C LEU A 165 -18.95 -5.20 -0.74
N LYS A 166 -19.92 -4.46 -1.25
CA LYS A 166 -21.32 -4.93 -1.33
C LYS A 166 -21.47 -6.17 -2.21
N GLU A 167 -20.81 -6.18 -3.38
CA GLU A 167 -20.85 -7.30 -4.32
C GLU A 167 -20.19 -8.54 -3.73
N ASN A 168 -19.08 -8.36 -3.01
CA ASN A 168 -18.25 -9.45 -2.49
C ASN A 168 -18.52 -9.82 -1.03
N ARG A 169 -19.60 -9.31 -0.40
CA ARG A 169 -19.92 -9.53 1.03
C ARG A 169 -20.07 -10.99 1.47
N SER A 170 -20.23 -11.92 0.54
CA SER A 170 -20.30 -13.35 0.84
C SER A 170 -18.93 -14.02 0.93
N LYS A 171 -17.85 -13.34 0.50
CA LYS A 171 -16.48 -13.81 0.55
C LYS A 171 -15.80 -13.35 1.83
N ARG A 172 -14.66 -13.95 2.16
CA ARG A 172 -13.75 -13.40 3.17
C ARG A 172 -12.98 -12.25 2.53
N ILE A 173 -13.22 -11.04 3.03
CA ILE A 173 -12.58 -9.82 2.49
C ILE A 173 -11.35 -9.46 3.32
N PHE A 174 -10.25 -9.13 2.62
CA PHE A 174 -9.03 -8.55 3.16
C PHE A 174 -8.85 -7.17 2.53
N LEU A 175 -8.95 -6.12 3.33
CA LEU A 175 -8.73 -4.74 2.90
C LEU A 175 -7.37 -4.25 3.37
N PHE A 176 -6.60 -3.67 2.44
CA PHE A 176 -5.24 -3.17 2.66
C PHE A 176 -5.19 -1.67 2.43
N SER A 177 -4.46 -1.01 3.31
CA SER A 177 -4.27 0.44 3.36
C SER A 177 -2.84 0.73 3.80
N HIS A 178 -2.18 1.73 3.21
CA HIS A 178 -0.84 2.14 3.66
C HIS A 178 -0.93 2.83 5.02
N TYR A 179 -1.72 3.91 5.12
CA TYR A 179 -2.01 4.48 6.43
C TYR A 179 -2.96 3.56 7.22
N PRO A 180 -2.63 3.19 8.47
CA PRO A 180 -3.58 2.50 9.34
C PRO A 180 -4.77 3.40 9.66
N LEU A 181 -5.92 2.79 9.91
CA LEU A 181 -7.10 3.52 10.38
C LEU A 181 -6.80 4.28 11.68
N TYR A 182 -6.12 3.62 12.59
CA TYR A 182 -5.64 4.15 13.87
C TYR A 182 -4.51 3.28 14.40
N VAL A 183 -3.67 3.83 15.26
CA VAL A 183 -2.54 3.11 15.88
C VAL A 183 -2.95 2.46 17.19
N SER A 184 -3.69 3.17 18.03
CA SER A 184 -4.04 2.69 19.38
C SER A 184 -5.54 2.56 19.61
N ASN A 185 -6.37 3.49 19.13
CA ASN A 185 -7.82 3.41 19.25
C ASN A 185 -8.55 4.27 18.19
N PRO A 186 -9.81 3.91 17.84
CA PRO A 186 -10.56 4.59 16.78
C PRO A 186 -10.81 6.08 16.98
N LYS A 187 -10.70 6.58 18.22
CA LYS A 187 -10.95 7.98 18.59
C LYS A 187 -9.68 8.76 18.90
N GLU A 188 -8.52 8.21 18.55
CA GLU A 188 -7.26 8.91 18.74
C GLU A 188 -7.20 10.20 17.88
N PRO A 189 -6.41 11.20 18.28
CA PRO A 189 -6.22 12.39 17.48
C PRO A 189 -5.54 12.06 16.13
N GLU A 190 -5.66 12.98 15.20
CA GLU A 190 -4.93 12.94 13.95
C GLU A 190 -3.42 12.97 14.20
N SER A 191 -2.68 12.17 13.45
CA SER A 191 -1.23 12.04 13.58
C SER A 191 -0.60 11.76 12.21
N TYR A 192 0.73 11.69 12.17
CA TYR A 192 1.44 11.24 10.98
C TYR A 192 0.97 9.84 10.52
N ASP A 193 0.74 8.95 11.47
CA ASP A 193 0.65 7.52 11.23
C ASP A 193 -0.79 7.01 10.99
N ASN A 194 -1.82 7.85 11.03
CA ASN A 194 -3.20 7.38 10.92
C ASN A 194 -4.01 8.10 9.83
N ILE A 195 -5.14 7.53 9.44
CA ILE A 195 -6.11 8.20 8.58
C ILE A 195 -6.86 9.24 9.43
N ASP A 196 -6.93 10.49 8.94
CA ASP A 196 -7.60 11.60 9.61
C ASP A 196 -9.12 11.51 9.48
N GLU A 197 -9.83 12.24 10.36
CA GLU A 197 -11.28 12.43 10.24
C GLU A 197 -11.64 13.40 9.09
N PRO A 198 -12.76 13.27 8.40
CA PRO A 198 -13.84 12.27 8.64
C PRO A 198 -13.60 10.93 7.93
N GLY A 199 -12.53 10.79 7.16
CA GLY A 199 -12.25 9.60 6.34
C GLY A 199 -12.09 8.33 7.17
N ARG A 200 -11.47 8.43 8.35
CA ARG A 200 -11.33 7.31 9.29
C ARG A 200 -12.71 6.75 9.71
N SER A 201 -13.58 7.62 10.20
CA SER A 201 -14.93 7.21 10.60
C SER A 201 -15.75 6.66 9.44
N TRP A 202 -15.63 7.26 8.26
CA TRP A 202 -16.26 6.75 7.05
C TRP A 202 -15.81 5.32 6.72
N LEU A 203 -14.50 5.08 6.70
CA LEU A 203 -13.96 3.76 6.33
C LEU A 203 -14.29 2.69 7.39
N ILE A 204 -14.25 3.03 8.69
CA ILE A 204 -14.67 2.13 9.77
C ILE A 204 -16.14 1.74 9.58
N ASN A 205 -17.04 2.71 9.38
CA ASN A 205 -18.46 2.45 9.17
C ASN A 205 -18.73 1.59 7.93
N LEU A 206 -17.97 1.81 6.86
CA LEU A 206 -18.08 1.03 5.63
C LEU A 206 -17.68 -0.44 5.89
N ILE A 207 -16.54 -0.67 6.54
CA ILE A 207 -16.07 -2.02 6.91
C ILE A 207 -17.10 -2.71 7.82
N GLU A 208 -17.65 -2.00 8.81
CA GLU A 208 -18.66 -2.57 9.72
C GLU A 208 -19.97 -2.93 9.01
N THR A 209 -20.34 -2.21 7.97
CA THR A 209 -21.54 -2.46 7.18
C THR A 209 -21.44 -3.74 6.34
N TYR A 210 -20.26 -4.07 5.86
CA TYR A 210 -20.05 -5.18 4.91
C TYR A 210 -19.24 -6.35 5.47
N LYS A 211 -18.93 -6.37 6.78
CA LYS A 211 -18.25 -7.49 7.45
C LYS A 211 -19.12 -8.72 7.64
#